data_d038049076f208c823c39108822c7071
#
_entry.id   d038049076f208c823c39108822c7071
#
_cell.length_a   1.000
_cell.length_b   1.000
_cell.length_c   1.000
_cell.angle_alpha   90.00
_cell.angle_beta   90.00
_cell.angle_gamma   90.00
#
_symmetry.space_group_name_H-M   'P 1'
#
loop_
_entity.id
_entity.type
_entity.pdbx_description
1 polymer ?
#
loop_
_entity_poly.entity_id
_entity_poly.type
_entity_poly.pdbx_seq_one_letter_code
_entity_poly.pdbx_strand_id
1 'polypeptide(L)'
;IEYKGQDITWMPAHERARIGIARTYQLIHPLENLTLIENVMVGSIFARGHSLKEARRRAENLCHELGLTDLERDTSRLTILEVKKMEIARALANEPEVLFLDEVMAGLNSDETKELIAMVQKIAREKNLAVGVVEHVMGVIRELTHRVIVLEAGELIAEGKYEEVSRNPRVIEAYLGGGAV
;
A
#
# COMPACT_ATOMS: atom_id res chain seq x y z
N ILE A 1 5.33 -7.03 18.51
CA ILE A 1 4.34 -6.24 17.74
C ILE A 1 3.04 -6.25 18.52
N GLU A 2 2.51 -5.09 18.81
CA GLU A 2 1.23 -4.94 19.48
C GLU A 2 0.19 -4.30 18.53
N TYR A 3 -1.01 -4.85 18.51
CA TYR A 3 -2.13 -4.34 17.73
C TYR A 3 -3.41 -4.38 18.57
N LYS A 4 -4.02 -3.21 18.79
CA LYS A 4 -5.23 -3.07 19.64
C LYS A 4 -5.07 -3.70 21.05
N GLY A 5 -3.89 -3.57 21.67
CA GLY A 5 -3.59 -4.14 22.97
C GLY A 5 -3.32 -5.65 22.99
N GLN A 6 -3.26 -6.28 21.81
CA GLN A 6 -2.93 -7.70 21.67
C GLN A 6 -1.51 -7.86 21.11
N ASP A 7 -0.70 -8.72 21.70
CA ASP A 7 0.58 -9.12 21.12
C ASP A 7 0.36 -10.05 19.93
N ILE A 8 0.79 -9.59 18.75
CA ILE A 8 0.70 -10.32 17.48
C ILE A 8 2.07 -10.69 16.92
N THR A 9 3.11 -10.66 17.75
CA THR A 9 4.51 -10.85 17.32
C THR A 9 4.71 -12.15 16.55
N TRP A 10 4.10 -13.21 17.02
CA TRP A 10 4.23 -14.55 16.38
C TRP A 10 3.00 -14.96 15.54
N MET A 11 2.04 -14.05 15.38
CA MET A 11 0.85 -14.32 14.57
C MET A 11 1.22 -14.50 13.09
N PRO A 12 0.76 -15.57 12.43
CA PRO A 12 0.98 -15.78 10.99
C PRO A 12 0.41 -14.66 10.13
N ALA A 13 0.99 -14.41 8.95
CA ALA A 13 0.59 -13.31 8.06
C ALA A 13 -0.90 -13.37 7.66
N HIS A 14 -1.42 -14.57 7.38
CA HIS A 14 -2.82 -14.74 6.99
C HIS A 14 -3.80 -14.44 8.13
N GLU A 15 -3.40 -14.65 9.39
CA GLU A 15 -4.22 -14.27 10.55
C GLU A 15 -4.16 -12.77 10.77
N ARG A 16 -3.00 -12.11 10.58
CA ARG A 16 -2.89 -10.65 10.60
C ARG A 16 -3.79 -10.00 9.54
N ALA A 17 -3.89 -10.61 8.35
CA ALA A 17 -4.83 -10.15 7.32
C ALA A 17 -6.29 -10.21 7.81
N ARG A 18 -6.68 -11.27 8.51
CA ARG A 18 -8.04 -11.45 9.04
C ARG A 18 -8.39 -10.45 10.14
N ILE A 19 -7.43 -10.03 10.96
CA ILE A 19 -7.66 -9.03 12.00
C ILE A 19 -7.60 -7.58 11.50
N GLY A 20 -7.37 -7.36 10.20
CA GLY A 20 -7.46 -6.04 9.57
C GLY A 20 -6.12 -5.36 9.26
N ILE A 21 -5.04 -6.12 9.10
CA ILE A 21 -3.75 -5.60 8.65
C ILE A 21 -3.50 -6.10 7.24
N ALA A 22 -3.38 -5.20 6.27
CA ALA A 22 -3.06 -5.52 4.88
C ALA A 22 -1.76 -4.84 4.43
N ARG A 23 -1.15 -5.35 3.38
CA ARG A 23 0.01 -4.74 2.74
C ARG A 23 0.02 -4.98 1.24
N THR A 24 0.64 -4.08 0.51
CA THR A 24 1.13 -4.32 -0.83
C THR A 24 2.56 -4.89 -0.78
N TYR A 25 3.08 -5.33 -1.90
CA TYR A 25 4.44 -5.84 -2.02
C TYR A 25 5.22 -5.00 -3.03
N GLN A 26 6.52 -4.80 -2.77
CA GLN A 26 7.42 -4.08 -3.67
C GLN A 26 7.46 -4.72 -5.07
N LEU A 27 7.62 -6.05 -5.13
CA LEU A 27 7.51 -6.80 -6.37
C LEU A 27 6.06 -7.26 -6.54
N ILE A 28 5.40 -6.66 -7.52
CA ILE A 28 4.02 -6.99 -7.82
C ILE A 28 3.99 -8.28 -8.62
N HIS A 29 3.29 -9.26 -8.08
CA HIS A 29 2.97 -10.49 -8.79
C HIS A 29 1.45 -10.60 -8.93
N PRO A 30 0.90 -10.20 -10.08
CA PRO A 30 -0.47 -10.58 -10.41
C PRO A 30 -0.61 -12.09 -10.35
N LEU A 31 -1.72 -12.58 -9.84
CA LEU A 31 -2.02 -14.00 -9.89
C LEU A 31 -2.30 -14.34 -11.35
N GLU A 32 -1.36 -15.05 -11.96
CA GLU A 32 -1.46 -15.50 -13.33
C GLU A 32 -2.69 -16.38 -13.52
N ASN A 33 -3.28 -16.36 -14.69
CA ASN A 33 -4.53 -17.06 -15.05
C ASN A 33 -5.80 -16.55 -14.33
N LEU A 34 -5.72 -15.44 -13.60
CA LEU A 34 -6.87 -14.72 -13.06
C LEU A 34 -7.03 -13.38 -13.75
N THR A 35 -8.27 -12.97 -13.99
CA THR A 35 -8.60 -11.64 -14.48
C THR A 35 -8.29 -10.56 -13.43
N LEU A 36 -8.34 -9.29 -13.82
CA LEU A 36 -8.17 -8.17 -12.90
C LEU A 36 -9.12 -8.29 -11.69
N ILE A 37 -10.41 -8.50 -11.95
CA ILE A 37 -11.41 -8.59 -10.87
C ILE A 37 -11.17 -9.81 -9.97
N GLU A 38 -10.82 -10.95 -10.54
CA GLU A 38 -10.56 -12.17 -9.77
C GLU A 38 -9.34 -11.99 -8.85
N ASN A 39 -8.30 -11.28 -9.31
CA ASN A 39 -7.17 -10.88 -8.47
C ASN A 39 -7.62 -10.08 -7.24
N VAL A 40 -8.55 -9.16 -7.40
CA VAL A 40 -9.09 -8.35 -6.28
C VAL A 40 -9.98 -9.20 -5.37
N MET A 41 -10.80 -10.11 -5.92
CA MET A 41 -11.69 -10.98 -5.16
C MET A 41 -10.95 -11.85 -4.14
N VAL A 42 -9.71 -12.24 -4.42
CA VAL A 42 -8.90 -13.11 -3.53
C VAL A 42 -8.84 -12.56 -2.10
N GLY A 43 -8.61 -11.26 -1.94
CA GLY A 43 -8.59 -10.63 -0.61
C GLY A 43 -9.91 -10.82 0.15
N SER A 44 -11.03 -10.58 -0.53
CA SER A 44 -12.37 -10.71 0.05
C SER A 44 -12.72 -12.16 0.45
N ILE A 45 -12.34 -13.13 -0.39
CA ILE A 45 -12.63 -14.54 -0.16
C ILE A 45 -11.81 -15.08 1.01
N PHE A 46 -10.50 -14.92 0.97
CA PHE A 46 -9.59 -15.60 1.90
C PHE A 46 -9.42 -14.89 3.25
N ALA A 47 -9.54 -13.56 3.29
CA ALA A 47 -9.45 -12.83 4.55
C ALA A 47 -10.81 -12.72 5.26
N ARG A 48 -11.90 -12.56 4.50
CA ARG A 48 -13.24 -12.32 5.07
C ARG A 48 -14.20 -13.50 4.95
N GLY A 49 -13.87 -14.50 4.15
CA GLY A 49 -14.73 -15.67 3.95
C GLY A 49 -16.00 -15.38 3.16
N HIS A 50 -16.02 -14.30 2.37
CA HIS A 50 -17.17 -13.96 1.55
C HIS A 50 -17.41 -15.00 0.46
N SER A 51 -18.69 -15.20 0.10
CA SER A 51 -19.05 -16.02 -1.07
C SER A 51 -18.51 -15.40 -2.37
N LEU A 52 -18.35 -16.19 -3.42
CA LEU A 52 -17.90 -15.70 -4.73
C LEU A 52 -18.75 -14.54 -5.24
N LYS A 53 -20.08 -14.61 -5.08
CA LYS A 53 -21.00 -13.55 -5.49
C LYS A 53 -20.76 -12.25 -4.72
N GLU A 54 -20.60 -12.34 -3.42
CA GLU A 54 -20.35 -11.17 -2.57
C GLU A 54 -18.94 -10.59 -2.82
N ALA A 55 -17.93 -11.44 -2.93
CA ALA A 55 -16.57 -11.04 -3.24
C ALA A 55 -16.50 -10.29 -4.57
N ARG A 56 -17.19 -10.78 -5.61
CA ARG A 56 -17.26 -10.13 -6.90
C ARG A 56 -17.90 -8.75 -6.81
N ARG A 57 -19.07 -8.63 -6.18
CA ARG A 57 -19.76 -7.35 -6.00
C ARG A 57 -18.88 -6.31 -5.28
N ARG A 58 -18.16 -6.74 -4.23
CA ARG A 58 -17.24 -5.88 -3.47
C ARG A 58 -16.01 -5.48 -4.30
N ALA A 59 -15.45 -6.42 -5.04
CA ALA A 59 -14.32 -6.17 -5.93
C ALA A 59 -14.69 -5.20 -7.07
N GLU A 60 -15.89 -5.34 -7.67
CA GLU A 60 -16.41 -4.39 -8.68
C GLU A 60 -16.46 -2.96 -8.12
N ASN A 61 -17.03 -2.79 -6.93
CA ASN A 61 -17.11 -1.47 -6.30
C ASN A 61 -15.71 -0.89 -6.04
N LEU A 62 -14.78 -1.67 -5.50
CA LEU A 62 -13.40 -1.23 -5.25
C LEU A 62 -12.69 -0.86 -6.56
N CYS A 63 -12.81 -1.67 -7.59
CA CYS A 63 -12.21 -1.38 -8.89
C CYS A 63 -12.72 -0.06 -9.47
N HIS A 64 -14.03 0.18 -9.42
CA HIS A 64 -14.63 1.44 -9.88
C HIS A 64 -14.18 2.63 -9.03
N GLU A 65 -14.11 2.49 -7.71
CA GLU A 65 -13.61 3.51 -6.79
C GLU A 65 -12.16 3.92 -7.12
N LEU A 66 -11.34 2.97 -7.59
CA LEU A 66 -9.95 3.16 -7.99
C LEU A 66 -9.77 3.56 -9.46
N GLY A 67 -10.87 3.70 -10.21
CA GLY A 67 -10.84 4.05 -11.63
C GLY A 67 -10.35 2.92 -12.54
N LEU A 68 -10.46 1.66 -12.11
CA LEU A 68 -10.19 0.50 -12.93
C LEU A 68 -11.42 0.15 -13.77
N THR A 69 -11.20 -0.12 -15.05
CA THR A 69 -12.23 -0.48 -16.04
C THR A 69 -11.88 -1.78 -16.74
N ASP A 70 -12.84 -2.35 -17.47
CA ASP A 70 -12.66 -3.62 -18.18
C ASP A 70 -12.10 -4.72 -17.26
N LEU A 71 -12.87 -5.05 -16.24
CA LEU A 71 -12.44 -5.85 -15.09
C LEU A 71 -12.16 -7.32 -15.42
N GLU A 72 -12.63 -7.80 -16.56
CA GLU A 72 -12.40 -9.17 -17.04
C GLU A 72 -11.09 -9.33 -17.83
N ARG A 73 -10.31 -8.25 -17.97
CA ARG A 73 -9.03 -8.30 -18.69
C ARG A 73 -8.03 -9.24 -17.99
N ASP A 74 -7.24 -9.88 -18.82
CA ASP A 74 -6.01 -10.54 -18.38
C ASP A 74 -5.04 -9.52 -17.79
N THR A 75 -4.40 -9.87 -16.69
CA THR A 75 -3.48 -8.97 -15.97
C THR A 75 -2.23 -8.62 -16.79
N SER A 76 -1.85 -9.41 -17.77
CA SER A 76 -0.74 -9.12 -18.69
C SER A 76 -1.00 -7.89 -19.60
N ARG A 77 -2.23 -7.45 -19.70
CA ARG A 77 -2.65 -6.28 -20.51
C ARG A 77 -2.80 -4.99 -19.69
N LEU A 78 -2.49 -5.04 -18.41
CA LEU A 78 -2.58 -3.87 -17.53
C LEU A 78 -1.34 -2.99 -17.67
N THR A 79 -1.54 -1.68 -17.62
CA THR A 79 -0.44 -0.73 -17.45
C THR A 79 0.16 -0.84 -16.04
N ILE A 80 1.34 -0.29 -15.82
CA ILE A 80 1.98 -0.29 -14.50
C ILE A 80 1.06 0.36 -13.46
N LEU A 81 0.44 1.48 -13.77
CA LEU A 81 -0.50 2.16 -12.87
C LEU A 81 -1.72 1.28 -12.54
N GLU A 82 -2.29 0.60 -13.54
CA GLU A 82 -3.43 -0.29 -13.31
C GLU A 82 -3.05 -1.50 -12.45
N VAL A 83 -1.86 -2.06 -12.63
CA VAL A 83 -1.33 -3.14 -11.78
C VAL A 83 -1.17 -2.66 -10.33
N LYS A 84 -0.63 -1.45 -10.11
CA LYS A 84 -0.53 -0.84 -8.77
C LYS A 84 -1.91 -0.63 -8.13
N LYS A 85 -2.86 -0.10 -8.89
CA LYS A 85 -4.25 0.08 -8.43
C LYS A 85 -4.93 -1.25 -8.10
N MET A 86 -4.73 -2.29 -8.92
CA MET A 86 -5.26 -3.63 -8.68
C MET A 86 -4.70 -4.23 -7.38
N GLU A 87 -3.40 -4.06 -7.11
CA GLU A 87 -2.78 -4.54 -5.89
C GLU A 87 -3.34 -3.84 -4.64
N ILE A 88 -3.50 -2.52 -4.71
CA ILE A 88 -4.16 -1.76 -3.64
C ILE A 88 -5.61 -2.22 -3.47
N ALA A 89 -6.36 -2.44 -4.57
CA ALA A 89 -7.72 -2.98 -4.52
C ALA A 89 -7.76 -4.34 -3.83
N ARG A 90 -6.83 -5.25 -4.17
CA ARG A 90 -6.71 -6.57 -3.54
C ARG A 90 -6.43 -6.47 -2.04
N ALA A 91 -5.57 -5.54 -1.63
CA ALA A 91 -5.31 -5.29 -0.21
C ALA A 91 -6.53 -4.70 0.51
N LEU A 92 -7.25 -3.75 -0.13
CA LEU A 92 -8.48 -3.15 0.40
C LEU A 92 -9.64 -4.14 0.47
N ALA A 93 -9.67 -5.16 -0.39
CA ALA A 93 -10.67 -6.23 -0.34
C ALA A 93 -10.61 -7.07 0.94
N ASN A 94 -9.51 -6.98 1.69
CA ASN A 94 -9.40 -7.51 3.05
C ASN A 94 -10.15 -6.67 4.09
N GLU A 95 -10.76 -5.53 3.71
CA GLU A 95 -11.37 -4.56 4.62
C GLU A 95 -10.43 -4.20 5.79
N PRO A 96 -9.22 -3.72 5.49
CA PRO A 96 -8.22 -3.48 6.53
C PRO A 96 -8.54 -2.21 7.34
N GLU A 97 -8.01 -2.16 8.57
CA GLU A 97 -7.91 -0.93 9.36
C GLU A 97 -6.52 -0.31 9.23
N VAL A 98 -5.52 -1.15 8.91
CA VAL A 98 -4.13 -0.72 8.66
C VAL A 98 -3.68 -1.26 7.31
N LEU A 99 -3.21 -0.37 6.44
CA LEU A 99 -2.65 -0.71 5.13
C LEU A 99 -1.20 -0.25 5.05
N PHE A 100 -0.29 -1.18 4.78
CA PHE A 100 1.09 -0.86 4.45
C PHE A 100 1.28 -0.85 2.94
N LEU A 101 1.86 0.25 2.43
CA LEU A 101 2.21 0.44 1.03
C LEU A 101 3.74 0.42 0.91
N ASP A 102 4.26 -0.55 0.14
CA ASP A 102 5.69 -0.79 0.00
C ASP A 102 6.14 -0.41 -1.42
N GLU A 103 6.82 0.75 -1.53
CA GLU A 103 7.33 1.34 -2.78
C GLU A 103 6.33 1.32 -3.95
N VAL A 104 5.06 1.64 -3.66
CA VAL A 104 3.99 1.52 -4.66
C VAL A 104 4.11 2.54 -5.81
N MET A 105 4.88 3.62 -5.62
CA MET A 105 5.08 4.65 -6.65
C MET A 105 6.21 4.31 -7.63
N ALA A 106 6.96 3.25 -7.40
CA ALA A 106 8.07 2.85 -8.26
C ALA A 106 7.59 2.54 -9.68
N GLY A 107 8.28 3.11 -10.68
CA GLY A 107 7.99 2.90 -12.11
C GLY A 107 6.88 3.78 -12.70
N LEU A 108 6.24 4.64 -11.89
CA LEU A 108 5.24 5.59 -12.35
C LEU A 108 5.89 6.91 -12.81
N ASN A 109 5.30 7.56 -13.80
CA ASN A 109 5.64 8.93 -14.16
C ASN A 109 5.04 9.94 -13.16
N SER A 110 5.37 11.23 -13.30
CA SER A 110 4.96 12.28 -12.36
C SER A 110 3.43 12.43 -12.24
N ASP A 111 2.70 12.28 -13.33
CA ASP A 111 1.24 12.47 -13.31
C ASP A 111 0.54 11.23 -12.74
N GLU A 112 1.00 10.04 -13.08
CA GLU A 112 0.56 8.78 -12.48
C GLU A 112 0.83 8.74 -10.97
N THR A 113 2.00 9.24 -10.53
CA THR A 113 2.34 9.34 -9.11
C THR A 113 1.38 10.26 -8.38
N LYS A 114 1.06 11.44 -8.91
CA LYS A 114 0.08 12.36 -8.33
C LYS A 114 -1.31 11.75 -8.27
N GLU A 115 -1.72 11.07 -9.33
CA GLU A 115 -3.00 10.37 -9.36
C GLU A 115 -3.09 9.33 -8.25
N LEU A 116 -2.06 8.49 -8.11
CA LEU A 116 -2.02 7.44 -7.11
C LEU A 116 -1.98 8.00 -5.67
N ILE A 117 -1.22 9.08 -5.42
CA ILE A 117 -1.19 9.80 -4.13
C ILE A 117 -2.59 10.30 -3.78
N ALA A 118 -3.25 11.02 -4.70
CA ALA A 118 -4.58 11.57 -4.46
C ALA A 118 -5.61 10.46 -4.17
N MET A 119 -5.52 9.34 -4.89
CA MET A 119 -6.35 8.16 -4.67
C MET A 119 -6.13 7.57 -3.28
N VAL A 120 -4.88 7.33 -2.86
CA VAL A 120 -4.55 6.78 -1.54
C VAL A 120 -5.05 7.71 -0.42
N GLN A 121 -4.82 9.02 -0.54
CA GLN A 121 -5.30 10.00 0.44
C GLN A 121 -6.83 10.03 0.55
N LYS A 122 -7.53 9.93 -0.58
CA LYS A 122 -9.00 9.87 -0.60
C LYS A 122 -9.50 8.64 0.14
N ILE A 123 -8.98 7.46 -0.21
CA ILE A 123 -9.38 6.18 0.40
C ILE A 123 -9.07 6.16 1.89
N ALA A 124 -7.89 6.63 2.30
CA ALA A 124 -7.49 6.68 3.70
C ALA A 124 -8.51 7.49 4.54
N ARG A 125 -8.96 8.63 4.01
CA ARG A 125 -9.98 9.47 4.66
C ARG A 125 -11.36 8.82 4.68
N GLU A 126 -11.84 8.35 3.52
CA GLU A 126 -13.20 7.82 3.37
C GLU A 126 -13.42 6.54 4.16
N LYS A 127 -12.38 5.70 4.26
CA LYS A 127 -12.44 4.42 4.99
C LYS A 127 -11.87 4.49 6.42
N ASN A 128 -11.46 5.68 6.88
CA ASN A 128 -10.78 5.87 8.18
C ASN A 128 -9.62 4.88 8.38
N LEU A 129 -8.77 4.78 7.36
CA LEU A 129 -7.71 3.79 7.24
C LEU A 129 -6.38 4.36 7.74
N ALA A 130 -5.69 3.67 8.63
CA ALA A 130 -4.31 3.97 8.96
C ALA A 130 -3.40 3.47 7.83
N VAL A 131 -2.63 4.37 7.22
CA VAL A 131 -1.72 4.02 6.11
C VAL A 131 -0.28 4.21 6.53
N GLY A 132 0.52 3.14 6.47
CA GLY A 132 1.97 3.17 6.58
C GLY A 132 2.59 3.06 5.19
N VAL A 133 3.51 3.96 4.86
CA VAL A 133 4.15 4.00 3.54
C VAL A 133 5.66 3.79 3.71
N VAL A 134 6.21 2.84 3.00
CA VAL A 134 7.66 2.68 2.84
C VAL A 134 8.03 3.24 1.48
N GLU A 135 8.81 4.31 1.47
CA GLU A 135 9.18 5.05 0.26
C GLU A 135 10.56 5.68 0.40
N HIS A 136 11.21 5.91 -0.73
CA HIS A 136 12.50 6.61 -0.80
C HIS A 136 12.43 7.92 -1.60
N VAL A 137 11.30 8.22 -2.23
CA VAL A 137 11.07 9.46 -2.99
C VAL A 137 10.56 10.54 -2.06
N MET A 138 11.41 11.52 -1.73
CA MET A 138 11.13 12.57 -0.76
C MET A 138 9.85 13.36 -1.07
N GLY A 139 9.55 13.62 -2.35
CA GLY A 139 8.32 14.29 -2.77
C GLY A 139 7.06 13.52 -2.38
N VAL A 140 7.08 12.20 -2.56
CA VAL A 140 5.98 11.31 -2.19
C VAL A 140 5.77 11.29 -0.68
N ILE A 141 6.87 11.14 0.08
CA ILE A 141 6.81 11.13 1.55
C ILE A 141 6.18 12.42 2.06
N ARG A 142 6.62 13.58 1.56
CA ARG A 142 6.10 14.90 1.95
C ARG A 142 4.60 15.05 1.68
N GLU A 143 4.13 14.56 0.53
CA GLU A 143 2.72 14.71 0.15
C GLU A 143 1.80 13.72 0.84
N LEU A 144 2.29 12.50 1.11
CA LEU A 144 1.44 11.40 1.55
C LEU A 144 1.41 11.22 3.08
N THR A 145 2.43 11.74 3.81
CA THR A 145 2.59 11.40 5.22
C THR A 145 2.39 12.59 6.16
N HIS A 146 1.85 12.31 7.37
CA HIS A 146 1.77 13.27 8.46
C HIS A 146 2.93 13.12 9.46
N ARG A 147 3.54 11.94 9.52
CA ARG A 147 4.66 11.59 10.39
C ARG A 147 5.60 10.69 9.61
N VAL A 148 6.88 10.96 9.74
CA VAL A 148 7.96 10.22 9.09
C VAL A 148 8.80 9.54 10.16
N ILE A 149 9.16 8.29 9.92
CA ILE A 149 10.10 7.50 10.72
C ILE A 149 11.25 7.12 9.79
N VAL A 150 12.48 7.43 10.19
CA VAL A 150 13.67 7.06 9.41
C VAL A 150 14.44 5.99 10.13
N LEU A 151 14.69 4.90 9.40
CA LEU A 151 15.48 3.78 9.88
C LEU A 151 16.79 3.68 9.09
N GLU A 152 17.90 3.44 9.79
CA GLU A 152 19.20 3.11 9.21
C GLU A 152 19.71 1.82 9.84
N ALA A 153 20.05 0.84 9.03
CA ALA A 153 20.48 -0.50 9.48
C ALA A 153 19.55 -1.14 10.55
N GLY A 154 18.25 -0.84 10.51
CA GLY A 154 17.25 -1.32 11.47
C GLY A 154 17.13 -0.48 12.74
N GLU A 155 17.91 0.58 12.91
CA GLU A 155 17.84 1.50 14.04
C GLU A 155 17.04 2.76 13.69
N LEU A 156 16.25 3.25 14.64
CA LEU A 156 15.50 4.51 14.52
C LEU A 156 16.48 5.68 14.64
N ILE A 157 16.66 6.46 13.58
CA ILE A 157 17.56 7.63 13.57
C ILE A 157 16.84 8.97 13.64
N ALA A 158 15.60 9.04 13.18
CA ALA A 158 14.76 10.24 13.30
C ALA A 158 13.27 9.88 13.23
N GLU A 159 12.46 10.71 13.89
CA GLU A 159 11.00 10.65 13.85
C GLU A 159 10.44 12.07 14.00
N GLY A 160 9.40 12.41 13.23
CA GLY A 160 8.74 13.71 13.28
C GLY A 160 7.99 14.06 12.01
N LYS A 161 7.70 15.35 11.81
CA LYS A 161 7.16 15.84 10.55
C LYS A 161 8.24 15.82 9.48
N TYR A 162 7.83 15.74 8.22
CA TYR A 162 8.76 15.73 7.08
C TYR A 162 9.77 16.89 7.13
N GLU A 163 9.32 18.13 7.42
CA GLU A 163 10.14 19.31 7.45
C GLU A 163 11.23 19.28 8.55
N GLU A 164 10.97 18.58 9.65
CA GLU A 164 11.90 18.39 10.75
C GLU A 164 12.92 17.30 10.43
N VAL A 165 12.40 16.15 9.98
CA VAL A 165 13.19 14.97 9.65
C VAL A 165 14.13 15.21 8.47
N SER A 166 13.67 15.90 7.43
CA SER A 166 14.48 16.21 6.23
C SER A 166 15.66 17.15 6.50
N ARG A 167 15.67 17.84 7.65
CA ARG A 167 16.77 18.74 8.07
C ARG A 167 17.68 18.10 9.12
N ASN A 168 17.37 16.89 9.56
CA ASN A 168 18.18 16.22 10.56
C ASN A 168 19.54 15.82 9.96
N PRO A 169 20.68 16.25 10.55
CA PRO A 169 22.02 15.95 10.02
C PRO A 169 22.26 14.44 9.81
N ARG A 170 21.82 13.59 10.73
CA ARG A 170 21.95 12.12 10.60
C ARG A 170 21.15 11.57 9.42
N VAL A 171 19.97 12.11 9.15
CA VAL A 171 19.16 11.71 7.99
C VAL A 171 19.82 12.16 6.68
N ILE A 172 20.36 13.39 6.67
CA ILE A 172 21.10 13.93 5.51
C ILE A 172 22.32 13.05 5.23
N GLU A 173 23.09 12.70 6.26
CA GLU A 173 24.27 11.84 6.14
C GLU A 173 23.89 10.43 5.64
N ALA A 174 22.87 9.81 6.20
CA ALA A 174 22.41 8.47 5.79
C ALA A 174 21.93 8.41 4.33
N TYR A 175 21.28 9.48 3.85
CA TYR A 175 20.75 9.54 2.46
C TYR A 175 21.70 10.15 1.44
N LEU A 176 22.56 11.11 1.85
CA LEU A 176 23.45 11.84 0.95
C LEU A 176 24.93 11.56 1.23
N GLY A 177 25.28 11.05 2.39
CA GLY A 177 26.67 10.93 2.87
C GLY A 177 27.42 9.69 2.39
N GLY A 178 26.80 8.80 1.65
CA GLY A 178 27.46 7.61 1.10
C GLY A 178 28.22 7.83 -0.22
N GLY A 179 28.31 9.07 -0.70
CA GLY A 179 28.78 9.38 -2.07
C GLY A 179 29.72 10.58 -2.24
N ALA A 180 30.39 11.03 -1.18
CA ALA A 180 31.36 12.11 -1.30
C ALA A 180 32.68 11.75 -0.61
N VAL A 181 33.50 10.95 -1.23
CA VAL A 181 34.99 11.06 -1.31
C VAL A 181 35.43 10.38 -2.58
#